data_fca6d9199e962d8590cc3a3894357d29
#
_entry.id   fca6d9199e962d8590cc3a3894357d29
#
_cell.length_a   1.000
_cell.length_b   1.000
_cell.length_c   1.000
_cell.angle_alpha   90.00
_cell.angle_beta   90.00
_cell.angle_gamma   90.00
#
_symmetry.space_group_name_H-M   'P 1'
#
loop_
_entity.id
_entity.type
_entity.pdbx_description
1 polymer ?
#
loop_
_entity_poly.entity_id
_entity_poly.type
_entity_poly.pdbx_seq_one_letter_code
_entity_poly.pdbx_strand_id
1 'polypeptide(L)'
;SPAILKEAQDLGYAEADPTADIDGADIRRKLCISANIAFDAALEETAIPTFGIRTVTAADIAAFQAHGFACKLLARAESTENGVCAYVEPTLVDAGDLEAAVPANFNLITYEAEQLGRQSFYGQGAGRFPTAENVVQDCLTVLSGKRGFYTDKAVPMFLTSGEAHPYYVRTNAPDTFLRGRTAETWDNGAVVTGAVDVYEMLAWAKAQLEKDPGVFIAGIR
;
A
#
# COMPACT_ATOMS: atom_id res chain seq x y z
N SER A 1 15.94 4.61 -6.98
CA SER A 1 17.23 4.23 -7.57
C SER A 1 18.09 3.53 -6.52
N PRO A 2 19.07 2.71 -6.89
CA PRO A 2 19.99 2.07 -5.93
C PRO A 2 20.67 3.05 -4.96
N ALA A 3 20.93 4.26 -5.40
CA ALA A 3 21.53 5.31 -4.55
C ALA A 3 20.61 5.75 -3.42
N ILE A 4 19.30 5.93 -3.69
CA ILE A 4 18.31 6.30 -2.67
C ILE A 4 18.12 5.17 -1.65
N LEU A 5 18.12 3.93 -2.14
CA LEU A 5 18.02 2.75 -1.24
C LEU A 5 19.24 2.68 -0.33
N LYS A 6 20.45 2.88 -0.88
CA LYS A 6 21.66 2.91 -0.07
C LYS A 6 21.65 4.01 0.97
N GLU A 7 21.20 5.21 0.63
CA GLU A 7 21.04 6.31 1.57
C GLU A 7 20.06 5.96 2.70
N ALA A 8 18.91 5.34 2.38
CA ALA A 8 17.95 4.88 3.37
C ALA A 8 18.54 3.81 4.32
N GLN A 9 19.37 2.91 3.78
CA GLN A 9 20.09 1.90 4.58
C GLN A 9 21.14 2.53 5.49
N ASP A 10 21.94 3.48 4.97
CA ASP A 10 22.97 4.18 5.73
C ASP A 10 22.35 5.03 6.88
N LEU A 11 21.14 5.53 6.70
CA LEU A 11 20.35 6.24 7.72
C LEU A 11 19.59 5.31 8.68
N GLY A 12 19.61 3.99 8.46
CA GLY A 12 18.91 3.02 9.29
C GLY A 12 17.38 3.02 9.10
N TYR A 13 16.88 3.48 7.96
CA TYR A 13 15.46 3.49 7.60
C TYR A 13 15.05 2.24 6.81
N ALA A 14 15.99 1.59 6.15
CA ALA A 14 15.78 0.34 5.45
C ALA A 14 16.81 -0.71 5.92
N GLU A 15 16.40 -1.97 5.99
CA GLU A 15 17.28 -3.07 6.33
C GLU A 15 18.20 -3.44 5.15
N ALA A 16 19.21 -4.30 5.42
CA ALA A 16 20.13 -4.79 4.39
C ALA A 16 19.39 -5.54 3.26
N ASP A 17 18.32 -6.28 3.61
CA ASP A 17 17.37 -6.83 2.65
C ASP A 17 16.08 -5.99 2.64
N PRO A 18 15.89 -5.12 1.63
CA PRO A 18 14.75 -4.23 1.53
C PRO A 18 13.51 -4.88 0.91
N THR A 19 13.52 -6.20 0.72
CA THR A 19 12.44 -6.93 0.01
C THR A 19 11.09 -6.68 0.67
N ALA A 20 11.03 -6.68 2.00
CA ALA A 20 9.77 -6.46 2.73
C ALA A 20 9.18 -5.05 2.46
N ASP A 21 10.04 -4.04 2.35
CA ASP A 21 9.61 -2.66 2.06
C ASP A 21 9.19 -2.50 0.60
N ILE A 22 10.03 -3.01 -0.32
CA ILE A 22 9.85 -2.83 -1.77
C ILE A 22 8.67 -3.64 -2.31
N ASP A 23 8.45 -4.85 -1.81
CA ASP A 23 7.36 -5.72 -2.25
C ASP A 23 6.07 -5.52 -1.45
N GLY A 24 6.09 -4.62 -0.45
CA GLY A 24 4.91 -4.23 0.30
C GLY A 24 4.53 -5.19 1.44
N ALA A 25 5.41 -6.11 1.83
CA ALA A 25 5.12 -7.03 2.94
C ALA A 25 5.06 -6.32 4.29
N ASP A 26 5.90 -5.31 4.53
CA ASP A 26 5.88 -4.54 5.78
C ASP A 26 4.57 -3.77 5.94
N ILE A 27 4.17 -2.99 4.93
CA ILE A 27 2.92 -2.23 4.98
C ILE A 27 1.69 -3.15 5.01
N ARG A 28 1.74 -4.33 4.37
CA ARG A 28 0.69 -5.36 4.45
C ARG A 28 0.50 -5.87 5.87
N ARG A 29 1.58 -6.15 6.61
CA ARG A 29 1.54 -6.55 8.02
C ARG A 29 0.94 -5.46 8.89
N LYS A 30 1.36 -4.22 8.68
CA LYS A 30 0.80 -3.05 9.38
C LYS A 30 -0.68 -2.89 9.10
N LEU A 31 -1.11 -3.05 7.84
CA LEU A 31 -2.53 -3.02 7.47
C LEU A 31 -3.32 -4.12 8.15
N CYS A 32 -2.82 -5.37 8.11
CA CYS A 32 -3.49 -6.51 8.74
C CYS A 32 -3.74 -6.27 10.23
N ILE A 33 -2.71 -5.79 10.96
CA ILE A 33 -2.82 -5.46 12.38
C ILE A 33 -3.86 -4.36 12.60
N SER A 34 -3.77 -3.27 11.84
CA SER A 34 -4.65 -2.10 11.99
C SER A 34 -6.10 -2.44 11.66
N ALA A 35 -6.35 -3.19 10.58
CA ALA A 35 -7.69 -3.61 10.18
C ALA A 35 -8.30 -4.58 11.19
N ASN A 36 -7.53 -5.54 11.71
CA ASN A 36 -8.00 -6.46 12.73
C ASN A 36 -8.44 -5.73 14.00
N ILE A 37 -7.69 -4.70 14.41
CA ILE A 37 -8.07 -3.88 15.57
C ILE A 37 -9.29 -3.00 15.26
N ALA A 38 -9.31 -2.34 14.11
CA ALA A 38 -10.37 -1.39 13.76
C ALA A 38 -11.72 -2.06 13.52
N PHE A 39 -11.73 -3.28 12.98
CA PHE A 39 -12.94 -4.00 12.60
C PHE A 39 -13.28 -5.17 13.53
N ASP A 40 -12.51 -5.37 14.63
CA ASP A 40 -12.61 -6.54 15.52
C ASP A 40 -12.59 -7.86 14.72
N ALA A 41 -11.70 -7.94 13.73
CA ALA A 41 -11.61 -9.00 12.75
C ALA A 41 -10.37 -9.89 12.96
N ALA A 42 -10.35 -11.06 12.32
CA ALA A 42 -9.24 -11.97 12.24
C ALA A 42 -8.87 -12.23 10.76
N LEU A 43 -8.30 -11.22 10.12
CA LEU A 43 -7.79 -11.32 8.75
C LEU A 43 -6.43 -12.02 8.76
N GLU A 44 -6.22 -12.88 7.77
CA GLU A 44 -4.93 -13.52 7.52
C GLU A 44 -4.04 -12.59 6.65
N GLU A 45 -2.86 -12.24 7.14
CA GLU A 45 -1.92 -11.34 6.44
C GLU A 45 -1.64 -11.77 5.00
N THR A 46 -1.34 -13.07 4.81
CA THR A 46 -0.93 -13.62 3.51
C THR A 46 -2.05 -13.66 2.47
N ALA A 47 -3.30 -13.52 2.92
CA ALA A 47 -4.47 -13.46 2.04
C ALA A 47 -4.68 -12.06 1.43
N ILE A 48 -4.07 -11.01 1.99
CA ILE A 48 -4.23 -9.63 1.51
C ILE A 48 -3.46 -9.46 0.19
N PRO A 49 -4.15 -9.17 -0.93
CA PRO A 49 -3.51 -8.93 -2.22
C PRO A 49 -2.52 -7.78 -2.14
N THR A 50 -1.33 -7.98 -2.70
CA THR A 50 -0.23 -7.01 -2.58
C THR A 50 0.56 -6.94 -3.87
N PHE A 51 0.81 -5.72 -4.34
CA PHE A 51 1.75 -5.41 -5.41
C PHE A 51 2.68 -4.28 -4.95
N GLY A 52 3.99 -4.47 -5.08
CA GLY A 52 4.99 -3.54 -4.56
C GLY A 52 5.48 -2.53 -5.61
N ILE A 53 6.59 -1.85 -5.25
CA ILE A 53 7.23 -0.80 -6.07
C ILE A 53 8.53 -1.26 -6.73
N ARG A 54 8.81 -2.57 -6.77
CA ARG A 54 10.09 -3.10 -7.28
C ARG A 54 10.40 -2.67 -8.71
N THR A 55 9.40 -2.59 -9.56
CA THR A 55 9.53 -2.34 -10.99
C THR A 55 9.31 -0.89 -11.41
N VAL A 56 9.04 0.03 -10.47
CA VAL A 56 8.89 1.45 -10.78
C VAL A 56 10.19 2.03 -11.37
N THR A 57 10.07 2.85 -12.40
CA THR A 57 11.20 3.48 -13.09
C THR A 57 11.21 5.00 -12.94
N ALA A 58 12.32 5.63 -13.27
CA ALA A 58 12.40 7.10 -13.32
C ALA A 58 11.46 7.70 -14.38
N ALA A 59 11.22 6.98 -15.48
CA ALA A 59 10.28 7.41 -16.52
C ALA A 59 8.84 7.40 -16.01
N ASP A 60 8.45 6.39 -15.20
CA ASP A 60 7.13 6.36 -14.56
C ASP A 60 6.95 7.58 -13.64
N ILE A 61 7.95 7.85 -12.79
CA ILE A 61 7.89 8.99 -11.85
C ILE A 61 7.78 10.32 -12.60
N ALA A 62 8.55 10.50 -13.68
CA ALA A 62 8.45 11.71 -14.51
C ALA A 62 7.07 11.88 -15.16
N ALA A 63 6.47 10.77 -15.64
CA ALA A 63 5.13 10.78 -16.18
C ALA A 63 4.08 11.14 -15.11
N PHE A 64 4.19 10.59 -13.90
CA PHE A 64 3.29 10.93 -12.79
C PHE A 64 3.35 12.42 -12.46
N GLN A 65 4.54 12.96 -12.31
CA GLN A 65 4.74 14.38 -12.03
C GLN A 65 4.18 15.29 -13.15
N ALA A 66 4.36 14.90 -14.42
CA ALA A 66 3.80 15.63 -15.56
C ALA A 66 2.27 15.69 -15.55
N HIS A 67 1.61 14.68 -14.96
CA HIS A 67 0.15 14.61 -14.81
C HIS A 67 -0.35 15.09 -13.44
N GLY A 68 0.53 15.68 -12.61
CA GLY A 68 0.14 16.24 -11.30
C GLY A 68 0.03 15.22 -10.16
N PHE A 69 0.56 14.01 -10.34
CA PHE A 69 0.47 12.94 -9.35
C PHE A 69 1.79 12.72 -8.60
N ALA A 70 1.66 12.25 -7.35
CA ALA A 70 2.70 11.59 -6.60
C ALA A 70 2.37 10.10 -6.48
N CYS A 71 3.39 9.22 -6.63
CA CYS A 71 3.22 7.79 -6.43
C CYS A 71 3.61 7.40 -5.01
N LYS A 72 2.70 6.75 -4.29
CA LYS A 72 2.92 6.22 -2.94
C LYS A 72 2.55 4.75 -2.87
N LEU A 73 3.27 3.96 -2.08
CA LEU A 73 2.81 2.62 -1.74
C LEU A 73 1.78 2.74 -0.62
N LEU A 74 0.53 2.46 -0.91
CA LEU A 74 -0.56 2.57 0.03
C LEU A 74 -1.15 1.20 0.38
N ALA A 75 -1.61 1.10 1.61
CA ALA A 75 -2.38 -0.03 2.10
C ALA A 75 -3.77 0.46 2.51
N ARG A 76 -4.81 -0.21 2.08
CA ARG A 76 -6.19 0.18 2.36
C ARG A 76 -6.99 -0.99 2.88
N ALA A 77 -7.86 -0.73 3.85
CA ALA A 77 -8.87 -1.67 4.30
C ALA A 77 -10.18 -0.93 4.53
N GLU A 78 -11.27 -1.54 4.10
CA GLU A 78 -12.63 -1.04 4.26
C GLU A 78 -13.55 -2.16 4.70
N SER A 79 -14.31 -1.93 5.77
CA SER A 79 -15.35 -2.86 6.21
C SER A 79 -16.60 -2.69 5.36
N THR A 80 -17.11 -3.78 4.84
CA THR A 80 -18.32 -3.84 4.01
C THR A 80 -19.32 -4.80 4.64
N GLU A 81 -20.55 -4.81 4.15
CA GLU A 81 -21.60 -5.77 4.59
C GLU A 81 -21.20 -7.23 4.34
N ASN A 82 -20.30 -7.49 3.38
CA ASN A 82 -19.91 -8.83 2.96
C ASN A 82 -18.53 -9.25 3.46
N GLY A 83 -17.85 -8.44 4.26
CA GLY A 83 -16.50 -8.71 4.74
C GLY A 83 -15.60 -7.47 4.72
N VAL A 84 -14.32 -7.67 4.50
CA VAL A 84 -13.33 -6.58 4.41
C VAL A 84 -12.72 -6.56 3.01
N CYS A 85 -12.73 -5.40 2.36
CA CYS A 85 -11.87 -5.14 1.21
C CYS A 85 -10.51 -4.64 1.73
N ALA A 86 -9.43 -5.40 1.54
CA ALA A 86 -8.09 -5.01 1.99
C ALA A 86 -7.05 -5.34 0.93
N TYR A 87 -6.12 -4.41 0.67
CA TYR A 87 -5.07 -4.58 -0.34
C TYR A 87 -3.92 -3.60 -0.16
N VAL A 88 -2.82 -3.86 -0.85
CA VAL A 88 -1.63 -3.00 -0.92
C VAL A 88 -1.22 -2.82 -2.37
N GLU A 89 -1.08 -1.56 -2.80
CA GLU A 89 -0.64 -1.25 -4.15
C GLU A 89 0.06 0.12 -4.25
N PRO A 90 0.92 0.32 -5.27
CA PRO A 90 1.32 1.66 -5.68
C PRO A 90 0.07 2.46 -6.07
N THR A 91 -0.03 3.68 -5.56
CA THR A 91 -1.19 4.54 -5.82
C THR A 91 -0.71 5.92 -6.26
N LEU A 92 -1.30 6.43 -7.34
CA LEU A 92 -1.17 7.81 -7.78
C LEU A 92 -2.18 8.64 -7.01
N VAL A 93 -1.68 9.53 -6.19
CA VAL A 93 -2.46 10.50 -5.43
C VAL A 93 -2.21 11.90 -5.97
N ASP A 94 -3.18 12.78 -5.89
CA ASP A 94 -3.00 14.18 -6.29
C ASP A 94 -1.82 14.80 -5.52
N ALA A 95 -0.99 15.60 -6.20
CA ALA A 95 0.17 16.22 -5.58
C ALA A 95 -0.19 17.17 -4.42
N GLY A 96 -1.44 17.61 -4.34
CA GLY A 96 -1.99 18.41 -3.24
C GLY A 96 -2.47 17.60 -2.03
N ASP A 97 -2.55 16.29 -2.14
CA ASP A 97 -3.05 15.43 -1.07
C ASP A 97 -2.06 15.30 0.10
N LEU A 98 -2.61 15.03 1.28
CA LEU A 98 -1.81 14.85 2.49
C LEU A 98 -0.84 13.67 2.35
N GLU A 99 -1.26 12.60 1.70
CA GLU A 99 -0.46 11.40 1.41
C GLU A 99 0.75 11.73 0.53
N ALA A 100 0.60 12.64 -0.45
CA ALA A 100 1.68 13.07 -1.31
C ALA A 100 2.79 13.79 -0.55
N ALA A 101 2.44 14.54 0.49
CA ALA A 101 3.34 15.37 1.27
C ALA A 101 4.18 14.60 2.31
N VAL A 102 3.92 13.30 2.54
CA VAL A 102 4.64 12.49 3.53
C VAL A 102 6.08 12.20 3.07
N PRO A 103 7.14 12.72 3.76
CA PRO A 103 8.52 12.57 3.33
C PRO A 103 9.27 11.48 4.10
N ALA A 104 10.39 11.04 3.56
CA ALA A 104 11.44 10.24 4.21
C ALA A 104 10.90 9.05 5.05
N ASN A 105 11.23 9.01 6.34
CA ASN A 105 10.84 7.97 7.28
C ASN A 105 9.51 8.25 8.01
N PHE A 106 8.76 9.26 7.58
CA PHE A 106 7.45 9.55 8.15
C PHE A 106 6.39 8.61 7.57
N ASN A 107 5.44 8.28 8.41
CA ASN A 107 4.25 7.52 8.05
C ASN A 107 3.00 8.35 8.29
N LEU A 108 1.98 8.07 7.51
CA LEU A 108 0.64 8.59 7.67
C LEU A 108 -0.32 7.41 7.78
N ILE A 109 -1.15 7.39 8.82
CA ILE A 109 -2.27 6.48 8.96
C ILE A 109 -3.52 7.32 9.00
N THR A 110 -4.44 7.05 8.08
CA THR A 110 -5.73 7.72 8.01
C THR A 110 -6.84 6.70 8.27
N TYR A 111 -7.80 7.04 9.09
CA TYR A 111 -9.06 6.32 9.21
C TYR A 111 -10.23 7.26 9.00
N GLU A 112 -11.31 6.71 8.51
CA GLU A 112 -12.55 7.41 8.28
C GLU A 112 -13.70 6.65 8.95
N ALA A 113 -14.53 7.37 9.66
CA ALA A 113 -15.70 6.82 10.32
C ALA A 113 -16.90 7.74 10.10
N GLU A 114 -18.08 7.15 9.99
CA GLU A 114 -19.33 7.84 9.61
C GLU A 114 -19.58 9.11 10.45
N GLN A 115 -19.38 9.05 11.76
CA GLN A 115 -19.67 10.17 12.64
C GLN A 115 -18.46 11.07 12.91
N LEU A 116 -17.25 10.51 12.88
CA LEU A 116 -16.02 11.24 13.23
C LEU A 116 -15.34 11.87 11.98
N GLY A 117 -15.72 11.40 10.81
CA GLY A 117 -15.07 11.79 9.56
C GLY A 117 -13.64 11.29 9.47
N ARG A 118 -12.85 11.92 8.62
CA ARG A 118 -11.46 11.57 8.34
C ARG A 118 -10.52 12.10 9.43
N GLN A 119 -9.73 11.20 10.02
CA GLN A 119 -8.70 11.49 10.99
C GLN A 119 -7.36 10.93 10.49
N SER A 120 -6.28 11.68 10.69
CA SER A 120 -4.96 11.27 10.24
C SER A 120 -3.94 11.38 11.36
N PHE A 121 -3.10 10.35 11.51
CA PHE A 121 -1.96 10.32 12.40
C PHE A 121 -0.68 10.37 11.57
N TYR A 122 0.15 11.35 11.85
CA TYR A 122 1.39 11.59 11.14
C TYR A 122 2.57 11.58 12.13
N GLY A 123 3.63 10.82 11.82
CA GLY A 123 4.80 10.74 12.67
C GLY A 123 5.91 9.88 12.07
N GLN A 124 7.03 9.80 12.79
CA GLN A 124 8.15 8.96 12.39
C GLN A 124 7.78 7.48 12.54
N GLY A 125 7.84 6.73 11.43
CA GLY A 125 7.55 5.29 11.39
C GLY A 125 8.78 4.41 11.57
N ALA A 126 10.00 4.98 11.47
CA ALA A 126 11.26 4.27 11.60
C ALA A 126 12.32 5.17 12.24
N GLY A 127 13.38 4.54 12.76
CA GLY A 127 14.51 5.23 13.38
C GLY A 127 14.79 4.72 14.80
N ARG A 128 16.04 4.86 15.23
CA ARG A 128 16.54 4.32 16.50
C ARG A 128 15.73 4.76 17.71
N PHE A 129 15.41 6.04 17.81
CA PHE A 129 14.69 6.58 18.98
C PHE A 129 13.20 6.21 18.98
N PRO A 130 12.43 6.38 17.89
CA PRO A 130 11.02 5.96 17.87
C PRO A 130 10.86 4.46 18.15
N THR A 131 11.73 3.61 17.60
CA THR A 131 11.70 2.16 17.86
C THR A 131 12.02 1.85 19.34
N ALA A 132 13.04 2.46 19.90
CA ALA A 132 13.39 2.26 21.31
C ALA A 132 12.27 2.69 22.27
N GLU A 133 11.61 3.82 21.98
CA GLU A 133 10.48 4.30 22.78
C GLU A 133 9.32 3.31 22.76
N ASN A 134 8.97 2.77 21.59
CA ASN A 134 7.92 1.75 21.51
C ASN A 134 8.25 0.49 22.31
N VAL A 135 9.50 0.02 22.29
CA VAL A 135 9.94 -1.11 23.12
C VAL A 135 9.75 -0.82 24.61
N VAL A 136 10.11 0.39 25.04
CA VAL A 136 9.91 0.81 26.46
C VAL A 136 8.42 0.85 26.80
N GLN A 137 7.57 1.41 25.93
CA GLN A 137 6.13 1.46 26.15
C GLN A 137 5.50 0.07 26.19
N ASP A 138 5.94 -0.86 25.34
CA ASP A 138 5.48 -2.25 25.39
C ASP A 138 5.86 -2.92 26.71
N CYS A 139 7.09 -2.73 27.19
CA CYS A 139 7.52 -3.22 28.51
C CYS A 139 6.64 -2.67 29.63
N LEU A 140 6.36 -1.36 29.65
CA LEU A 140 5.50 -0.72 30.63
C LEU A 140 4.06 -1.25 30.57
N THR A 141 3.55 -1.49 29.37
CA THR A 141 2.23 -2.07 29.15
C THR A 141 2.12 -3.48 29.74
N VAL A 142 3.10 -4.33 29.48
CA VAL A 142 3.19 -5.69 30.06
C VAL A 142 3.28 -5.62 31.59
N LEU A 143 4.16 -4.80 32.15
CA LEU A 143 4.34 -4.63 33.60
C LEU A 143 3.08 -4.11 34.29
N SER A 144 2.27 -3.29 33.62
CA SER A 144 1.00 -2.78 34.14
C SER A 144 -0.14 -3.81 34.13
N GLY A 145 0.12 -5.02 33.63
CA GLY A 145 -0.88 -6.09 33.50
C GLY A 145 -1.95 -5.83 32.43
N LYS A 146 -1.76 -4.84 31.57
CA LYS A 146 -2.68 -4.61 30.44
C LYS A 146 -2.56 -5.76 29.44
N ARG A 147 -3.70 -6.21 28.93
CA ARG A 147 -3.76 -7.19 27.85
C ARG A 147 -3.55 -6.49 26.51
N GLY A 148 -3.12 -7.26 25.50
CA GLY A 148 -3.00 -6.79 24.12
C GLY A 148 -4.35 -6.32 23.54
N PHE A 149 -4.28 -5.65 22.39
CA PHE A 149 -5.46 -5.08 21.71
C PHE A 149 -6.37 -6.15 21.09
N TYR A 150 -5.84 -7.34 20.84
CA TYR A 150 -6.62 -8.43 20.24
C TYR A 150 -7.57 -9.02 21.27
N THR A 151 -8.82 -9.16 20.87
CA THR A 151 -9.83 -9.83 21.69
C THR A 151 -9.92 -11.30 21.31
N ASP A 152 -10.23 -12.18 22.28
CA ASP A 152 -10.51 -13.60 22.01
C ASP A 152 -11.81 -13.79 21.19
N LYS A 153 -12.48 -12.70 20.82
CA LYS A 153 -13.76 -12.64 20.11
C LYS A 153 -13.64 -12.11 18.69
N ALA A 154 -12.41 -11.91 18.19
CA ALA A 154 -12.21 -11.47 16.80
C ALA A 154 -12.98 -12.38 15.83
N VAL A 155 -13.81 -11.79 14.98
CA VAL A 155 -14.65 -12.54 14.06
C VAL A 155 -13.84 -12.81 12.79
N PRO A 156 -13.75 -14.06 12.32
CA PRO A 156 -13.21 -14.34 11.01
C PRO A 156 -14.00 -13.56 9.95
N MET A 157 -13.30 -12.66 9.24
CA MET A 157 -13.89 -11.91 8.14
C MET A 157 -13.22 -12.34 6.84
N PHE A 158 -14.05 -12.49 5.81
CA PHE A 158 -13.55 -12.82 4.48
C PHE A 158 -13.08 -11.57 3.77
N LEU A 159 -12.02 -11.72 2.99
CA LEU A 159 -11.62 -10.68 2.05
C LEU A 159 -12.60 -10.66 0.87
N THR A 160 -13.15 -9.50 0.59
CA THR A 160 -14.07 -9.27 -0.53
C THR A 160 -13.48 -8.23 -1.48
N SER A 161 -13.70 -8.40 -2.78
CA SER A 161 -13.55 -7.27 -3.70
C SER A 161 -14.72 -6.30 -3.47
N GLY A 162 -14.47 -5.02 -3.57
CA GLY A 162 -15.51 -4.01 -3.33
C GLY A 162 -15.11 -2.65 -3.83
N GLU A 163 -13.93 -2.55 -4.40
CA GLU A 163 -13.39 -1.29 -4.88
C GLU A 163 -12.87 -1.44 -6.31
N ALA A 164 -13.19 -0.45 -7.15
CA ALA A 164 -12.73 -0.37 -8.51
C ALA A 164 -12.31 1.07 -8.83
N HIS A 165 -11.17 1.24 -9.47
CA HIS A 165 -10.66 2.54 -9.92
C HIS A 165 -9.79 2.39 -11.17
N PRO A 166 -9.44 3.50 -11.85
CA PRO A 166 -8.52 3.49 -12.98
C PRO A 166 -7.10 3.09 -12.53
N TYR A 167 -6.35 2.50 -13.45
CA TYR A 167 -4.96 2.11 -13.25
C TYR A 167 -4.04 2.66 -14.32
N TYR A 168 -2.91 3.20 -13.89
CA TYR A 168 -1.73 3.32 -14.74
C TYR A 168 -1.09 1.94 -14.88
N VAL A 169 -0.80 1.53 -16.11
CA VAL A 169 -0.18 0.24 -16.41
C VAL A 169 0.93 0.39 -17.43
N ARG A 170 2.14 -0.01 -17.07
CA ARG A 170 3.28 -0.13 -18.00
C ARG A 170 3.68 -1.59 -18.13
N THR A 171 3.58 -2.11 -19.36
CA THR A 171 3.98 -3.48 -19.71
C THR A 171 4.45 -3.56 -21.16
N ASN A 172 5.42 -4.43 -21.43
CA ASN A 172 5.89 -4.77 -22.77
C ASN A 172 5.08 -5.91 -23.41
N ALA A 173 4.18 -6.54 -22.66
CA ALA A 173 3.39 -7.69 -23.11
C ALA A 173 1.88 -7.51 -22.88
N PRO A 174 1.24 -6.47 -23.48
CA PRO A 174 -0.18 -6.21 -23.28
C PRO A 174 -1.02 -7.34 -23.86
N ASP A 175 -1.92 -7.87 -23.05
CA ASP A 175 -2.84 -8.94 -23.40
C ASP A 175 -4.28 -8.44 -23.66
N THR A 176 -5.21 -9.37 -23.83
CA THR A 176 -6.64 -9.05 -24.07
C THR A 176 -7.31 -8.42 -22.85
N PHE A 177 -6.87 -8.76 -21.64
CA PHE A 177 -7.38 -8.16 -20.41
C PHE A 177 -7.14 -6.65 -20.41
N LEU A 178 -5.89 -6.24 -20.65
CA LEU A 178 -5.50 -4.83 -20.64
C LEU A 178 -6.10 -4.07 -21.83
N ARG A 179 -6.04 -4.64 -23.04
CA ARG A 179 -6.56 -3.98 -24.25
C ARG A 179 -8.05 -3.67 -24.19
N GLY A 180 -8.82 -4.56 -23.57
CA GLY A 180 -10.28 -4.36 -23.39
C GLY A 180 -10.64 -3.28 -22.36
N ARG A 181 -9.67 -2.83 -21.55
CA ARG A 181 -9.88 -1.88 -20.43
C ARG A 181 -9.14 -0.54 -20.62
N THR A 182 -8.31 -0.41 -21.65
CA THR A 182 -7.57 0.82 -21.95
C THR A 182 -8.51 1.96 -22.28
N ALA A 183 -8.41 3.06 -21.53
CA ALA A 183 -9.14 4.30 -21.75
C ALA A 183 -8.28 5.35 -22.46
N GLU A 184 -7.00 5.46 -22.10
CA GLU A 184 -6.04 6.38 -22.72
C GLU A 184 -4.61 5.80 -22.69
N THR A 185 -3.71 6.47 -23.40
CA THR A 185 -2.27 6.15 -23.39
C THR A 185 -1.49 7.42 -23.11
N TRP A 186 -0.55 7.34 -22.16
CA TRP A 186 0.32 8.47 -21.83
C TRP A 186 1.55 8.52 -22.75
N ASP A 187 2.24 9.66 -22.79
CA ASP A 187 3.37 9.92 -23.68
C ASP A 187 4.54 8.94 -23.51
N ASN A 188 4.68 8.32 -22.34
CA ASN A 188 5.68 7.28 -22.07
C ASN A 188 5.28 5.88 -22.56
N GLY A 189 4.16 5.75 -23.25
CA GLY A 189 3.63 4.50 -23.78
C GLY A 189 2.88 3.63 -22.76
N ALA A 190 2.77 4.06 -21.51
CA ALA A 190 1.92 3.39 -20.54
C ALA A 190 0.44 3.67 -20.83
N VAL A 191 -0.42 2.73 -20.45
CA VAL A 191 -1.86 2.88 -20.63
C VAL A 191 -2.54 3.22 -19.31
N VAL A 192 -3.63 3.98 -19.38
CA VAL A 192 -4.55 4.18 -18.27
C VAL A 192 -5.83 3.42 -18.59
N THR A 193 -6.31 2.64 -17.64
CA THR A 193 -7.54 1.87 -17.78
C THR A 193 -8.77 2.68 -17.37
N GLY A 194 -9.96 2.25 -17.76
CA GLY A 194 -11.17 2.57 -17.01
C GLY A 194 -11.12 1.97 -15.61
N ALA A 195 -12.21 2.11 -14.85
CA ALA A 195 -12.29 1.49 -13.53
C ALA A 195 -12.21 -0.04 -13.64
N VAL A 196 -11.31 -0.65 -12.87
CA VAL A 196 -11.08 -2.10 -12.78
C VAL A 196 -11.15 -2.48 -11.31
N ASP A 197 -11.78 -3.61 -11.01
CA ASP A 197 -11.78 -4.18 -9.66
C ASP A 197 -10.34 -4.42 -9.18
N VAL A 198 -10.06 -4.03 -7.94
CA VAL A 198 -8.69 -4.05 -7.38
C VAL A 198 -8.13 -5.46 -7.34
N TYR A 199 -8.93 -6.45 -6.92
CA TYR A 199 -8.44 -7.83 -6.81
C TYR A 199 -8.21 -8.45 -8.18
N GLU A 200 -9.04 -8.10 -9.17
CA GLU A 200 -8.85 -8.51 -10.55
C GLU A 200 -7.55 -7.94 -11.13
N MET A 201 -7.28 -6.63 -10.90
CA MET A 201 -6.06 -5.98 -11.38
C MET A 201 -4.81 -6.54 -10.70
N LEU A 202 -4.81 -6.71 -9.37
CA LEU A 202 -3.67 -7.24 -8.63
C LEU A 202 -3.35 -8.68 -9.01
N ALA A 203 -4.39 -9.51 -9.23
CA ALA A 203 -4.22 -10.88 -9.71
C ALA A 203 -3.64 -10.91 -11.13
N TRP A 204 -4.13 -10.06 -12.03
CA TRP A 204 -3.59 -9.91 -13.37
C TRP A 204 -2.13 -9.46 -13.36
N ALA A 205 -1.81 -8.41 -12.59
CA ALA A 205 -0.45 -7.88 -12.51
C ALA A 205 0.56 -8.91 -11.99
N LYS A 206 0.16 -9.70 -10.98
CA LYS A 206 0.97 -10.79 -10.45
C LYS A 206 1.24 -11.88 -11.50
N ALA A 207 0.22 -12.29 -12.26
CA ALA A 207 0.39 -13.25 -13.35
C ALA A 207 1.22 -12.68 -14.51
N GLN A 208 1.12 -11.37 -14.75
CA GLN A 208 1.86 -10.68 -15.80
C GLN A 208 3.37 -10.60 -15.52
N LEU A 209 3.82 -10.57 -14.25
CA LEU A 209 5.23 -10.61 -13.88
C LEU A 209 5.99 -11.82 -14.44
N GLU A 210 5.30 -12.94 -14.69
CA GLU A 210 5.91 -14.13 -15.30
C GLU A 210 6.25 -13.91 -16.78
N LYS A 211 5.48 -13.06 -17.48
CA LYS A 211 5.64 -12.76 -18.91
C LYS A 211 6.47 -11.49 -19.14
N ASP A 212 6.31 -10.53 -18.26
CA ASP A 212 7.00 -9.23 -18.29
C ASP A 212 7.48 -8.89 -16.87
N PRO A 213 8.72 -9.27 -16.47
CA PRO A 213 9.26 -8.96 -15.16
C PRO A 213 9.37 -7.45 -14.86
N GLY A 214 9.20 -6.61 -15.91
CA GLY A 214 9.20 -5.17 -15.78
C GLY A 214 7.81 -4.56 -15.60
N VAL A 215 6.72 -5.33 -15.60
CA VAL A 215 5.38 -4.77 -15.46
C VAL A 215 5.26 -3.90 -14.20
N PHE A 216 4.61 -2.75 -14.33
CA PHE A 216 4.29 -1.87 -13.22
C PHE A 216 2.83 -1.42 -13.33
N ILE A 217 2.15 -1.40 -12.19
CA ILE A 217 0.80 -0.86 -12.05
C ILE A 217 0.74 0.15 -10.92
N ALA A 218 -0.17 1.10 -11.01
CA ALA A 218 -0.52 2.00 -9.92
C ALA A 218 -2.00 2.40 -10.04
N GLY A 219 -2.75 2.26 -8.96
CA GLY A 219 -4.12 2.76 -8.87
C GLY A 219 -4.15 4.30 -8.96
N ILE A 220 -5.16 4.88 -9.60
CA ILE A 220 -5.32 6.33 -9.73
C ILE A 220 -6.51 6.76 -8.86
N ARG A 221 -6.27 7.76 -7.96
CA ARG A 221 -7.28 8.23 -7.01
C ARG A 221 -7.37 9.75 -7.01
#